data_5f6f58662ffea5fdc358baefbd5f8dcb
#
_entry.id   5f6f58662ffea5fdc358baefbd5f8dcb
#
_cell.length_a   1.000
_cell.length_b   1.000
_cell.length_c   1.000
_cell.angle_alpha   90.00
_cell.angle_beta   90.00
_cell.angle_gamma   90.00
#
_symmetry.space_group_name_H-M   'P 1'
#
loop_
_entity.id
_entity.type
_entity.pdbx_description
1 polymer ?
#
loop_
_entity_poly.entity_id
_entity_poly.type
_entity_poly.pdbx_seq_one_letter_code
_entity_poly.pdbx_strand_id
1 'polypeptide(L)'
;MEVILTDYGIAGKILRLQNYTDSKAIIEDEIKRGAKTIVIVGNDATFGQILSRSATCNCTFGFLPVGPNNTIAEVLGIPVGVEACTVLSRRRKEFLDVGWMNNRYFVSQLKVMPSKLEVVYDERFKVTAAEKMEVIVCNLQPFFWTRDKKDKEQRVIHPQDGKLEAFIRPLTKSGWWGYKYEEPSIFPFEEMIITGREPFSVEADGKMSKEIKVKIKLAHSKVEMIVGRDRKF
;
A
#
# COMPACT_ATOMS: atom_id res chain seq x y z
N MET A 1 14.36 20.95 -5.62
CA MET A 1 14.03 19.80 -6.47
C MET A 1 13.87 20.17 -7.93
N GLU A 2 13.09 21.20 -8.29
CA GLU A 2 12.89 21.61 -9.71
C GLU A 2 14.21 21.87 -10.43
N VAL A 3 15.10 22.68 -9.86
CA VAL A 3 16.42 22.96 -10.45
C VAL A 3 17.21 21.68 -10.71
N ILE A 4 17.26 20.78 -9.72
CA ILE A 4 17.98 19.50 -9.84
C ILE A 4 17.35 18.60 -10.93
N LEU A 5 16.02 18.57 -11.05
CA LEU A 5 15.37 17.84 -12.12
C LEU A 5 15.70 18.41 -13.49
N THR A 6 15.75 19.75 -13.59
CA THR A 6 16.16 20.43 -14.82
C THR A 6 17.61 20.12 -15.19
N ASP A 7 18.52 20.08 -14.21
CA ASP A 7 19.93 19.71 -14.40
C ASP A 7 20.08 18.27 -14.92
N TYR A 8 19.14 17.36 -14.55
CA TYR A 8 19.05 16.01 -15.10
C TYR A 8 18.30 15.93 -16.44
N GLY A 9 17.93 17.06 -17.04
CA GLY A 9 17.16 17.10 -18.29
C GLY A 9 15.70 16.61 -18.11
N ILE A 10 15.17 16.63 -16.88
CA ILE A 10 13.80 16.27 -16.58
C ILE A 10 12.98 17.57 -16.50
N ALA A 11 12.23 17.85 -17.56
CA ALA A 11 11.27 18.94 -17.59
C ALA A 11 9.85 18.41 -17.43
N GLY A 12 8.99 19.14 -16.74
CA GLY A 12 7.62 18.73 -16.51
C GLY A 12 6.73 19.86 -16.00
N LYS A 13 5.43 19.61 -16.02
CA LYS A 13 4.42 20.48 -15.44
C LYS A 13 4.19 20.10 -13.98
N ILE A 14 4.17 21.09 -13.10
CA ILE A 14 3.87 20.89 -11.68
C ILE A 14 2.42 21.20 -11.43
N LEU A 15 1.71 20.23 -10.87
CA LEU A 15 0.32 20.35 -10.48
C LEU A 15 0.20 20.21 -8.96
N ARG A 16 -0.47 21.18 -8.33
CA ARG A 16 -0.77 21.10 -6.90
C ARG A 16 -2.19 20.57 -6.72
N LEU A 17 -2.31 19.42 -6.07
CA LEU A 17 -3.60 18.84 -5.76
C LEU A 17 -4.16 19.49 -4.50
N GLN A 18 -5.33 20.10 -4.60
CA GLN A 18 -6.08 20.60 -3.43
C GLN A 18 -6.84 19.44 -2.76
N ASN A 19 -7.28 18.48 -3.56
CA ASN A 19 -7.98 17.29 -3.10
C ASN A 19 -7.51 16.05 -3.88
N TYR A 20 -7.20 14.96 -3.19
CA TYR A 20 -6.76 13.71 -3.82
C TYR A 20 -7.86 12.99 -4.62
N THR A 21 -9.14 13.35 -4.43
CA THR A 21 -10.25 12.72 -5.15
C THR A 21 -10.16 12.89 -6.66
N ASP A 22 -9.61 13.99 -7.13
CA ASP A 22 -9.53 14.32 -8.55
C ASP A 22 -8.22 13.83 -9.21
N SER A 23 -7.33 13.21 -8.45
CA SER A 23 -6.00 12.80 -8.93
C SER A 23 -6.07 11.94 -10.20
N LYS A 24 -7.01 11.00 -10.28
CA LYS A 24 -7.18 10.13 -11.46
C LYS A 24 -7.50 10.92 -12.71
N ALA A 25 -8.51 11.79 -12.66
CA ALA A 25 -8.93 12.60 -13.82
C ALA A 25 -7.79 13.51 -14.30
N ILE A 26 -7.07 14.14 -13.37
CA ILE A 26 -5.92 14.98 -13.69
C ILE A 26 -4.81 14.17 -14.36
N ILE A 27 -4.50 12.99 -13.85
CA ILE A 27 -3.48 12.10 -14.42
C ILE A 27 -3.89 11.64 -15.82
N GLU A 28 -5.14 11.21 -16.01
CA GLU A 28 -5.66 10.79 -17.32
C GLU A 28 -5.60 11.93 -18.34
N ASP A 29 -5.91 13.16 -17.95
CA ASP A 29 -5.82 14.33 -18.82
C ASP A 29 -4.38 14.67 -19.20
N GLU A 30 -3.43 14.60 -18.28
CA GLU A 30 -2.02 14.83 -18.61
C GLU A 30 -1.45 13.71 -19.49
N ILE A 31 -1.90 12.44 -19.29
CA ILE A 31 -1.54 11.34 -20.19
C ILE A 31 -2.07 11.59 -21.61
N LYS A 32 -3.32 12.04 -21.78
CA LYS A 32 -3.89 12.41 -23.09
C LYS A 32 -3.10 13.54 -23.76
N ARG A 33 -2.50 14.44 -22.97
CA ARG A 33 -1.63 15.52 -23.45
C ARG A 33 -0.19 15.04 -23.75
N GLY A 34 0.10 13.76 -23.56
CA GLY A 34 1.38 13.15 -23.92
C GLY A 34 2.33 12.88 -22.74
N ALA A 35 1.92 13.09 -21.50
CA ALA A 35 2.73 12.74 -20.35
C ALA A 35 2.95 11.22 -20.30
N LYS A 36 4.23 10.79 -20.20
CA LYS A 36 4.63 9.39 -20.09
C LYS A 36 4.95 8.98 -18.66
N THR A 37 5.30 9.95 -17.84
CA THR A 37 5.71 9.72 -16.45
C THR A 37 4.97 10.70 -15.56
N ILE A 38 4.36 10.17 -14.50
CA ILE A 38 3.68 10.93 -13.44
C ILE A 38 4.50 10.79 -12.17
N VAL A 39 4.98 11.90 -11.64
CA VAL A 39 5.79 11.90 -10.42
C VAL A 39 4.93 12.38 -9.25
N ILE A 40 4.78 11.52 -8.25
CA ILE A 40 4.07 11.82 -7.01
C ILE A 40 5.06 12.46 -6.04
N VAL A 41 4.73 13.63 -5.51
CA VAL A 41 5.54 14.33 -4.49
C VAL A 41 4.76 14.33 -3.18
N GLY A 42 5.31 13.73 -2.13
CA GLY A 42 4.62 13.62 -0.84
C GLY A 42 5.21 12.54 0.05
N ASN A 43 4.43 12.04 1.00
CA ASN A 43 4.76 10.93 1.87
C ASN A 43 3.97 9.65 1.48
N ASP A 44 4.13 8.57 2.26
CA ASP A 44 3.47 7.29 2.01
C ASP A 44 1.94 7.41 1.87
N ALA A 45 1.29 8.25 2.68
CA ALA A 45 -0.16 8.46 2.60
C ALA A 45 -0.57 9.14 1.28
N THR A 46 0.17 10.16 0.85
CA THR A 46 -0.03 10.82 -0.46
C THR A 46 0.18 9.84 -1.60
N PHE A 47 1.28 9.09 -1.53
CA PHE A 47 1.62 8.07 -2.52
C PHE A 47 0.51 7.03 -2.68
N GLY A 48 0.09 6.38 -1.58
CA GLY A 48 -0.95 5.36 -1.59
C GLY A 48 -2.28 5.88 -2.12
N GLN A 49 -2.71 7.07 -1.67
CA GLN A 49 -3.98 7.65 -2.08
C GLN A 49 -4.03 8.04 -3.57
N ILE A 50 -2.94 8.54 -4.13
CA ILE A 50 -2.88 8.88 -5.56
C ILE A 50 -2.77 7.61 -6.38
N LEU A 51 -1.84 6.72 -6.03
CA LEU A 51 -1.54 5.54 -6.83
C LEU A 51 -2.70 4.54 -6.84
N SER A 52 -3.38 4.32 -5.71
CA SER A 52 -4.55 3.42 -5.66
C SER A 52 -5.70 3.87 -6.57
N ARG A 53 -5.89 5.15 -6.78
CA ARG A 53 -6.90 5.70 -7.70
C ARG A 53 -6.47 5.62 -9.15
N SER A 54 -5.17 5.66 -9.40
CA SER A 54 -4.58 5.75 -10.73
C SER A 54 -3.90 4.45 -11.18
N ALA A 55 -4.11 3.35 -10.46
CA ALA A 55 -3.47 2.05 -10.70
C ALA A 55 -3.77 1.46 -12.10
N THR A 56 -4.82 1.93 -12.77
CA THR A 56 -5.18 1.53 -14.13
C THR A 56 -4.69 2.49 -15.22
N CYS A 57 -4.02 3.58 -14.84
CA CYS A 57 -3.51 4.56 -15.80
C CYS A 57 -2.27 3.99 -16.50
N ASN A 58 -2.23 4.10 -17.83
CA ASN A 58 -1.11 3.63 -18.63
C ASN A 58 0.03 4.67 -18.66
N CYS A 59 0.78 4.75 -17.58
CA CYS A 59 1.96 5.61 -17.46
C CYS A 59 2.97 5.00 -16.47
N THR A 60 4.19 5.50 -16.50
CA THR A 60 5.20 5.20 -15.50
C THR A 60 5.01 6.14 -14.29
N PHE A 61 5.01 5.62 -13.09
CA PHE A 61 5.00 6.43 -11.89
C PHE A 61 6.41 6.63 -11.33
N GLY A 62 6.66 7.81 -10.78
CA GLY A 62 7.83 8.13 -9.98
C GLY A 62 7.41 8.64 -8.61
N PHE A 63 8.31 8.61 -7.64
CA PHE A 63 8.06 9.10 -6.30
C PHE A 63 9.20 10.00 -5.82
N LEU A 64 8.84 11.18 -5.32
CA LEU A 64 9.72 12.11 -4.62
C LEU A 64 9.23 12.21 -3.17
N PRO A 65 9.79 11.41 -2.26
CA PRO A 65 9.35 11.38 -0.88
C PRO A 65 9.78 12.66 -0.14
N VAL A 66 8.81 13.30 0.49
CA VAL A 66 9.01 14.51 1.31
C VAL A 66 8.18 14.43 2.58
N GLY A 67 8.64 15.08 3.64
CA GLY A 67 7.99 15.05 4.95
C GLY A 67 8.24 13.74 5.71
N PRO A 68 7.49 13.46 6.78
CA PRO A 68 7.61 12.26 7.59
C PRO A 68 6.89 11.05 6.96
N ASN A 69 7.20 9.84 7.45
CA ASN A 69 6.54 8.59 7.07
C ASN A 69 6.75 8.22 5.60
N ASN A 70 7.97 7.78 5.29
CA ASN A 70 8.41 7.40 3.95
C ASN A 70 8.95 5.94 3.91
N THR A 71 8.25 5.03 4.59
CA THR A 71 8.62 3.60 4.66
C THR A 71 8.51 2.93 3.29
N ILE A 72 7.52 3.33 2.49
CA ILE A 72 7.34 2.84 1.12
C ILE A 72 8.52 3.29 0.24
N ALA A 73 8.96 4.54 0.38
CA ALA A 73 10.13 5.03 -0.34
C ALA A 73 11.37 4.19 -0.03
N GLU A 74 11.57 3.82 1.24
CA GLU A 74 12.66 2.95 1.66
C GLU A 74 12.58 1.56 1.01
N VAL A 75 11.38 0.96 0.93
CA VAL A 75 11.17 -0.33 0.23
C VAL A 75 11.46 -0.21 -1.25
N LEU A 76 11.09 0.89 -1.88
CA LEU A 76 11.37 1.18 -3.29
C LEU A 76 12.84 1.57 -3.55
N GLY A 77 13.68 1.70 -2.51
CA GLY A 77 15.07 2.16 -2.62
C GLY A 77 15.19 3.62 -3.03
N ILE A 78 14.23 4.45 -2.65
CA ILE A 78 14.18 5.87 -2.99
C ILE A 78 14.53 6.70 -1.75
N PRO A 79 15.64 7.46 -1.75
CA PRO A 79 15.99 8.32 -0.63
C PRO A 79 15.01 9.49 -0.48
N VAL A 80 14.87 9.99 0.75
CA VAL A 80 13.98 11.13 1.05
C VAL A 80 14.64 12.42 0.61
N GLY A 81 13.86 13.32 0.01
CA GLY A 81 14.32 14.67 -0.35
C GLY A 81 14.94 14.74 -1.75
N VAL A 82 15.93 15.62 -1.90
CA VAL A 82 16.50 15.98 -3.21
C VAL A 82 17.23 14.83 -3.90
N GLU A 83 17.77 13.90 -3.14
CA GLU A 83 18.49 12.73 -3.65
C GLU A 83 17.59 11.79 -4.47
N ALA A 84 16.28 11.81 -4.22
CA ALA A 84 15.31 11.08 -5.02
C ALA A 84 15.29 11.49 -6.50
N CYS A 85 15.70 12.72 -6.82
CA CYS A 85 15.83 13.19 -8.21
C CYS A 85 16.82 12.34 -9.00
N THR A 86 17.89 11.85 -8.36
CA THR A 86 18.86 10.94 -8.99
C THR A 86 18.23 9.60 -9.35
N VAL A 87 17.32 9.10 -8.53
CA VAL A 87 16.58 7.86 -8.81
C VAL A 87 15.67 8.05 -10.03
N LEU A 88 14.95 9.17 -10.08
CA LEU A 88 14.09 9.50 -11.24
C LEU A 88 14.90 9.60 -12.54
N SER A 89 16.09 10.22 -12.50
CA SER A 89 16.94 10.40 -13.69
C SER A 89 17.45 9.06 -14.25
N ARG A 90 17.66 8.05 -13.41
CA ARG A 90 18.12 6.71 -13.81
C ARG A 90 17.04 5.88 -14.48
N ARG A 91 15.76 6.22 -14.31
CA ARG A 91 14.59 5.58 -14.94
C ARG A 91 14.57 4.06 -14.86
N ARG A 92 15.06 3.47 -13.77
CA ARG A 92 14.93 2.04 -13.55
C ARG A 92 13.47 1.74 -13.22
N LYS A 93 12.83 0.91 -14.03
CA LYS A 93 11.41 0.60 -13.93
C LYS A 93 11.17 -0.82 -13.43
N GLU A 94 10.16 -1.00 -12.60
CA GLU A 94 9.65 -2.28 -12.16
C GLU A 94 8.13 -2.29 -12.24
N PHE A 95 7.55 -3.46 -12.44
CA PHE A 95 6.10 -3.66 -12.39
C PHE A 95 5.72 -4.18 -11.02
N LEU A 96 4.90 -3.43 -10.30
CA LEU A 96 4.45 -3.77 -8.96
C LEU A 96 3.03 -4.32 -9.01
N ASP A 97 2.80 -5.34 -8.20
CA ASP A 97 1.48 -5.91 -7.98
C ASP A 97 0.58 -4.89 -7.28
N VAL A 98 -0.72 -5.02 -7.48
CA VAL A 98 -1.74 -4.14 -6.90
C VAL A 98 -2.82 -4.99 -6.28
N GLY A 99 -3.24 -4.67 -5.07
CA GLY A 99 -4.39 -5.29 -4.43
C GLY A 99 -5.70 -4.67 -4.91
N TRP A 100 -6.76 -5.48 -4.93
CA TRP A 100 -8.11 -5.06 -5.24
C TRP A 100 -9.05 -5.46 -4.09
N MET A 101 -9.85 -4.51 -3.63
CA MET A 101 -10.82 -4.71 -2.58
C MET A 101 -12.21 -4.23 -3.03
N ASN A 102 -13.17 -5.14 -3.14
CA ASN A 102 -14.52 -4.85 -3.63
C ASN A 102 -14.46 -4.13 -4.99
N ASN A 103 -14.57 -2.79 -5.02
CA ASN A 103 -14.58 -1.98 -6.25
C ASN A 103 -13.44 -0.97 -6.30
N ARG A 104 -12.36 -1.18 -5.56
CA ARG A 104 -11.22 -0.23 -5.51
C ARG A 104 -9.89 -0.94 -5.39
N TYR A 105 -8.85 -0.29 -5.86
CA TYR A 105 -7.47 -0.75 -5.73
C TYR A 105 -6.87 -0.25 -4.41
N PHE A 106 -5.91 -0.99 -3.90
CA PHE A 106 -4.96 -0.52 -2.89
C PHE A 106 -3.56 -0.97 -3.29
N VAL A 107 -2.57 -0.16 -2.95
CA VAL A 107 -1.19 -0.38 -3.39
C VAL A 107 -0.28 -0.67 -2.20
N SER A 108 -0.50 -0.01 -1.08
CA SER A 108 0.36 -0.16 0.08
C SER A 108 -0.19 -1.17 1.09
N GLN A 109 -1.33 -0.88 1.70
CA GLN A 109 -1.87 -1.67 2.80
C GLN A 109 -3.39 -1.55 2.89
N LEU A 110 -4.04 -2.65 3.30
CA LEU A 110 -5.41 -2.69 3.74
C LEU A 110 -5.46 -3.20 5.18
N LYS A 111 -6.20 -2.51 6.05
CA LYS A 111 -6.36 -2.86 7.45
C LYS A 111 -7.82 -3.01 7.82
N VAL A 112 -8.20 -4.18 8.33
CA VAL A 112 -9.51 -4.45 8.94
C VAL A 112 -9.38 -4.27 10.45
N MET A 113 -10.14 -3.35 11.01
CA MET A 113 -10.11 -3.05 12.44
C MET A 113 -10.64 -4.23 13.26
N PRO A 114 -10.17 -4.38 14.51
CA PRO A 114 -10.53 -5.53 15.35
C PRO A 114 -12.02 -5.76 15.46
N SER A 115 -12.49 -6.89 14.93
CA SER A 115 -13.89 -7.28 14.89
C SER A 115 -14.03 -8.82 14.98
N LYS A 116 -15.25 -9.31 15.24
CA LYS A 116 -15.54 -10.74 15.13
C LYS A 116 -15.72 -11.07 13.65
N LEU A 117 -14.71 -11.69 13.08
CA LEU A 117 -14.59 -11.92 11.64
C LEU A 117 -14.50 -13.41 11.34
N GLU A 118 -14.94 -13.75 10.16
CA GLU A 118 -14.64 -14.99 9.47
C GLU A 118 -13.79 -14.66 8.25
N VAL A 119 -12.66 -15.33 8.09
CA VAL A 119 -11.73 -15.14 6.98
C VAL A 119 -11.63 -16.44 6.20
N VAL A 120 -11.91 -16.39 4.91
CA VAL A 120 -11.69 -17.51 3.97
C VAL A 120 -10.69 -17.05 2.93
N TYR A 121 -9.63 -17.82 2.70
CA TYR A 121 -8.63 -17.50 1.67
C TYR A 121 -8.37 -18.71 0.77
N ASP A 122 -8.13 -18.41 -0.51
CA ASP A 122 -7.91 -19.38 -1.59
C ASP A 122 -8.98 -20.49 -1.63
N GLU A 123 -10.24 -20.14 -1.27
CA GLU A 123 -11.41 -21.03 -1.23
C GLU A 123 -11.25 -22.31 -0.39
N ARG A 124 -10.12 -22.51 0.29
CA ARG A 124 -9.75 -23.75 0.98
C ARG A 124 -9.59 -23.60 2.48
N PHE A 125 -9.13 -22.45 2.91
CA PHE A 125 -8.77 -22.25 4.31
C PHE A 125 -9.71 -21.27 4.97
N LYS A 126 -10.20 -21.66 6.15
CA LYS A 126 -11.09 -20.85 6.95
C LYS A 126 -10.46 -20.55 8.31
N VAL A 127 -10.38 -19.26 8.65
CA VAL A 127 -9.92 -18.80 9.96
C VAL A 127 -11.09 -18.12 10.66
N THR A 128 -11.41 -18.61 11.86
CA THR A 128 -12.36 -17.98 12.77
C THR A 128 -11.71 -17.84 14.13
N ALA A 129 -11.90 -16.70 14.77
CA ALA A 129 -11.48 -16.52 16.15
C ALA A 129 -12.69 -16.42 17.08
N ALA A 130 -12.58 -16.97 18.29
CA ALA A 130 -13.59 -16.81 19.32
C ALA A 130 -13.75 -15.35 19.75
N GLU A 131 -12.64 -14.60 19.74
CA GLU A 131 -12.54 -13.20 20.07
C GLU A 131 -12.41 -12.32 18.81
N LYS A 132 -12.27 -11.01 19.01
CA LYS A 132 -11.98 -10.08 17.91
C LYS A 132 -10.62 -10.36 17.30
N MET A 133 -10.48 -10.16 16.00
CA MET A 133 -9.19 -10.18 15.32
C MET A 133 -9.05 -8.99 14.40
N GLU A 134 -7.81 -8.56 14.22
CA GLU A 134 -7.39 -7.60 13.22
C GLU A 134 -6.82 -8.36 12.02
N VAL A 135 -7.14 -7.91 10.82
CA VAL A 135 -6.52 -8.44 9.59
C VAL A 135 -5.84 -7.28 8.87
N ILE A 136 -4.55 -7.45 8.57
CA ILE A 136 -3.78 -6.48 7.82
C ILE A 136 -3.28 -7.19 6.57
N VAL A 137 -3.60 -6.63 5.40
CA VAL A 137 -3.11 -7.11 4.11
C VAL A 137 -2.09 -6.13 3.60
N CYS A 138 -0.88 -6.58 3.40
CA CYS A 138 0.22 -5.79 2.88
C CYS A 138 0.54 -6.20 1.44
N ASN A 139 0.88 -5.19 0.63
CA ASN A 139 1.44 -5.37 -0.71
C ASN A 139 2.82 -4.69 -0.78
N LEU A 140 2.88 -3.37 -0.59
CA LEU A 140 4.12 -2.61 -0.63
C LEU A 140 4.55 -2.11 0.76
N GLN A 141 3.59 -1.86 1.66
CA GLN A 141 3.89 -1.42 3.02
C GLN A 141 4.45 -2.57 3.85
N PRO A 142 5.65 -2.48 4.44
CA PRO A 142 6.16 -3.48 5.36
C PRO A 142 5.26 -3.61 6.59
N PHE A 143 5.14 -4.81 7.10
CA PHE A 143 4.45 -5.05 8.37
C PHE A 143 5.45 -5.08 9.52
N PHE A 144 5.12 -4.35 10.57
CA PHE A 144 5.92 -4.28 11.80
C PHE A 144 5.13 -4.85 12.96
N TRP A 145 5.74 -5.75 13.74
CA TRP A 145 5.18 -6.21 15.01
C TRP A 145 6.25 -6.34 16.07
N THR A 146 5.84 -6.45 17.31
CA THR A 146 6.75 -6.62 18.44
C THR A 146 6.47 -7.98 19.06
N ARG A 147 7.44 -8.86 19.04
CA ARG A 147 7.37 -10.18 19.67
C ARG A 147 7.53 -10.08 21.17
N ASP A 148 8.55 -9.35 21.60
CA ASP A 148 8.82 -8.96 22.98
C ASP A 148 9.06 -7.45 23.04
N LYS A 149 8.91 -6.83 24.25
CA LYS A 149 9.06 -5.37 24.42
C LYS A 149 10.37 -4.77 23.86
N LYS A 150 11.32 -5.59 23.45
CA LYS A 150 12.65 -5.16 22.98
C LYS A 150 12.89 -5.34 21.50
N ASP A 151 12.25 -6.32 20.85
CA ASP A 151 12.56 -6.64 19.44
C ASP A 151 11.38 -6.31 18.53
N LYS A 152 11.58 -5.30 17.68
CA LYS A 152 10.67 -5.02 16.56
C LYS A 152 11.03 -5.94 15.40
N GLU A 153 10.12 -6.82 15.06
CA GLU A 153 10.23 -7.61 13.83
C GLU A 153 9.60 -6.86 12.67
N GLN A 154 10.22 -6.97 11.51
CA GLN A 154 9.75 -6.39 10.26
C GLN A 154 9.71 -7.47 9.20
N ARG A 155 8.60 -7.54 8.46
CA ARG A 155 8.54 -8.31 7.23
C ARG A 155 8.36 -7.37 6.05
N VAL A 156 9.32 -7.41 5.15
CA VAL A 156 9.24 -6.75 3.85
C VAL A 156 8.44 -7.66 2.92
N ILE A 157 7.50 -7.09 2.21
CA ILE A 157 6.62 -7.79 1.28
C ILE A 157 7.26 -7.72 -0.10
N HIS A 158 7.13 -8.78 -0.89
CA HIS A 158 7.65 -8.82 -2.27
C HIS A 158 6.54 -8.45 -3.26
N PRO A 159 6.48 -7.21 -3.76
CA PRO A 159 5.36 -6.73 -4.55
C PRO A 159 5.37 -7.18 -6.02
N GLN A 160 5.99 -8.31 -6.34
CA GLN A 160 6.13 -8.85 -7.69
C GLN A 160 5.94 -10.37 -7.74
N ASP A 161 5.70 -11.02 -6.61
CA ASP A 161 5.60 -12.48 -6.51
C ASP A 161 4.21 -13.04 -6.86
N GLY A 162 3.28 -12.17 -7.20
CA GLY A 162 1.92 -12.54 -7.57
C GLY A 162 1.04 -12.91 -6.37
N LYS A 163 1.40 -12.48 -5.17
CA LYS A 163 0.65 -12.74 -3.93
C LYS A 163 0.51 -11.49 -3.08
N LEU A 164 -0.49 -11.50 -2.22
CA LEU A 164 -0.66 -10.56 -1.13
C LEU A 164 -0.34 -11.28 0.19
N GLU A 165 0.17 -10.58 1.17
CA GLU A 165 0.39 -11.15 2.50
C GLU A 165 -0.61 -10.62 3.52
N ALA A 166 -1.33 -11.54 4.18
CA ALA A 166 -2.23 -11.22 5.27
C ALA A 166 -1.58 -11.54 6.62
N PHE A 167 -1.71 -10.63 7.55
CA PHE A 167 -1.30 -10.74 8.95
C PHE A 167 -2.57 -10.72 9.80
N ILE A 168 -2.92 -11.89 10.37
CA ILE A 168 -4.10 -12.04 11.21
C ILE A 168 -3.67 -12.06 12.66
N ARG A 169 -4.15 -11.10 13.45
CA ARG A 169 -3.83 -10.96 14.87
C ARG A 169 -5.08 -11.06 15.73
N PRO A 170 -5.23 -12.11 16.53
CA PRO A 170 -6.25 -12.13 17.59
C PRO A 170 -6.00 -11.01 18.60
N LEU A 171 -7.10 -10.42 19.08
CA LEU A 171 -7.09 -9.43 20.14
C LEU A 171 -7.62 -10.08 21.43
N THR A 172 -6.73 -10.45 22.33
CA THR A 172 -7.06 -11.15 23.56
C THR A 172 -7.14 -10.19 24.75
N LYS A 173 -7.90 -10.54 25.77
CA LYS A 173 -7.92 -9.79 27.03
C LYS A 173 -6.59 -9.99 27.77
N SER A 174 -5.98 -8.90 28.18
CA SER A 174 -4.75 -8.89 28.97
C SER A 174 -5.02 -8.27 30.34
N GLY A 175 -5.08 -9.11 31.37
CA GLY A 175 -5.39 -8.66 32.71
C GLY A 175 -6.82 -8.12 32.87
N TRP A 176 -7.06 -7.29 33.91
CA TRP A 176 -8.42 -6.83 34.24
C TRP A 176 -8.96 -5.72 33.32
N TRP A 177 -8.08 -4.91 32.70
CA TRP A 177 -8.51 -3.68 31.99
C TRP A 177 -7.89 -3.49 30.59
N GLY A 178 -7.18 -4.49 30.04
CA GLY A 178 -6.45 -4.30 28.79
C GLY A 178 -6.75 -5.34 27.72
N TYR A 179 -6.38 -4.98 26.47
CA TYR A 179 -6.33 -5.89 25.34
C TYR A 179 -4.91 -5.95 24.81
N LYS A 180 -4.48 -7.11 24.34
CA LYS A 180 -3.19 -7.35 23.73
C LYS A 180 -3.40 -8.04 22.39
N TYR A 181 -2.64 -7.61 21.38
CA TYR A 181 -2.53 -8.37 20.15
C TYR A 181 -1.59 -9.55 20.36
N GLU A 182 -2.04 -10.71 19.90
CA GLU A 182 -1.18 -11.89 19.82
C GLU A 182 -0.23 -11.77 18.63
N GLU A 183 0.72 -12.70 18.53
CA GLU A 183 1.60 -12.81 17.36
C GLU A 183 0.76 -12.99 16.10
N PRO A 184 1.17 -12.37 14.98
CA PRO A 184 0.44 -12.50 13.73
C PRO A 184 0.63 -13.89 13.14
N SER A 185 -0.45 -14.50 12.69
CA SER A 185 -0.36 -15.58 11.71
C SER A 185 -0.25 -14.96 10.32
N ILE A 186 0.72 -15.43 9.52
CA ILE A 186 1.07 -14.85 8.22
C ILE A 186 0.63 -15.80 7.13
N PHE A 187 -0.15 -15.29 6.17
CA PHE A 187 -0.73 -16.08 5.08
C PHE A 187 -0.50 -15.36 3.75
N PRO A 188 0.34 -15.89 2.86
CA PRO A 188 0.32 -15.46 1.46
C PRO A 188 -0.94 -15.99 0.78
N PHE A 189 -1.60 -15.18 -0.06
CA PHE A 189 -2.84 -15.55 -0.72
C PHE A 189 -3.03 -14.80 -2.05
N GLU A 190 -3.87 -15.33 -2.92
CA GLU A 190 -4.31 -14.68 -4.16
C GLU A 190 -5.73 -14.10 -4.01
N GLU A 191 -6.61 -14.78 -3.29
CA GLU A 191 -7.97 -14.30 -2.99
C GLU A 191 -8.31 -14.53 -1.52
N MET A 192 -8.96 -13.54 -0.89
CA MET A 192 -9.43 -13.61 0.49
C MET A 192 -10.81 -12.97 0.61
N ILE A 193 -11.68 -13.60 1.39
CA ILE A 193 -13.00 -13.08 1.74
C ILE A 193 -13.05 -12.92 3.25
N ILE A 194 -13.37 -11.72 3.71
CA ILE A 194 -13.56 -11.40 5.13
C ILE A 194 -15.03 -11.05 5.33
N THR A 195 -15.68 -11.71 6.26
CA THR A 195 -17.10 -11.50 6.57
C THR A 195 -17.26 -11.22 8.07
N GLY A 196 -18.03 -10.20 8.40
CA GLY A 196 -18.46 -9.90 9.77
C GLY A 196 -19.93 -10.18 9.96
N ARG A 197 -20.35 -10.45 11.21
CA ARG A 197 -21.78 -10.49 11.57
C ARG A 197 -22.37 -9.09 11.64
N GLU A 198 -21.55 -8.10 11.91
CA GLU A 198 -21.88 -6.67 11.98
C GLU A 198 -20.94 -5.89 11.09
N PRO A 199 -21.32 -4.65 10.66
CA PRO A 199 -20.43 -3.80 9.89
C PRO A 199 -19.11 -3.53 10.63
N PHE A 200 -18.00 -3.74 9.98
CA PHE A 200 -16.67 -3.49 10.49
C PHE A 200 -15.93 -2.42 9.67
N SER A 201 -15.00 -1.75 10.31
CA SER A 201 -14.23 -0.69 9.67
C SER A 201 -13.02 -1.26 8.92
N VAL A 202 -12.83 -0.77 7.70
CA VAL A 202 -11.70 -1.11 6.82
C VAL A 202 -11.02 0.18 6.38
N GLU A 203 -9.72 0.20 6.47
CA GLU A 203 -8.86 1.25 5.93
C GLU A 203 -8.02 0.68 4.78
N ALA A 204 -8.04 1.33 3.62
CA ALA A 204 -7.20 0.98 2.49
C ALA A 204 -6.49 2.26 2.00
N ASP A 205 -5.15 2.27 2.03
CA ASP A 205 -4.32 3.42 1.67
C ASP A 205 -4.82 4.74 2.29
N GLY A 206 -5.15 4.70 3.60
CA GLY A 206 -5.63 5.86 4.36
C GLY A 206 -7.11 6.21 4.14
N LYS A 207 -7.87 5.45 3.35
CA LYS A 207 -9.30 5.67 3.16
C LYS A 207 -10.13 4.68 3.96
N MET A 208 -10.94 5.21 4.89
CA MET A 208 -11.85 4.41 5.72
C MET A 208 -13.17 4.10 5.01
N SER A 209 -13.69 2.89 5.27
CA SER A 209 -15.05 2.48 4.92
C SER A 209 -15.63 1.54 5.96
N LYS A 210 -16.96 1.33 5.93
CA LYS A 210 -17.63 0.28 6.70
C LYS A 210 -18.15 -0.77 5.75
N GLU A 211 -17.84 -2.03 6.05
CA GLU A 211 -18.17 -3.18 5.22
C GLU A 211 -18.78 -4.29 6.10
N ILE A 212 -19.61 -5.14 5.53
CA ILE A 212 -20.05 -6.40 6.15
C ILE A 212 -19.27 -7.57 5.54
N LYS A 213 -18.87 -7.41 4.27
CA LYS A 213 -18.09 -8.39 3.52
C LYS A 213 -17.07 -7.66 2.66
N VAL A 214 -15.84 -8.14 2.71
CA VAL A 214 -14.73 -7.65 1.90
C VAL A 214 -14.17 -8.81 1.10
N LYS A 215 -14.14 -8.65 -0.22
CA LYS A 215 -13.41 -9.54 -1.11
C LYS A 215 -12.10 -8.85 -1.51
N ILE A 216 -10.99 -9.50 -1.23
CA ILE A 216 -9.64 -9.01 -1.53
C ILE A 216 -9.01 -9.98 -2.51
N LYS A 217 -8.36 -9.47 -3.53
CA LYS A 217 -7.59 -10.29 -4.48
C LYS A 217 -6.43 -9.51 -5.06
N LEU A 218 -5.49 -10.23 -5.62
CA LEU A 218 -4.50 -9.63 -6.50
C LEU A 218 -5.21 -9.08 -7.75
N ALA A 219 -4.91 -7.85 -8.13
CA ALA A 219 -5.44 -7.26 -9.36
C ALA A 219 -4.69 -7.82 -10.58
N HIS A 220 -5.37 -7.88 -11.72
CA HIS A 220 -4.70 -8.22 -13.00
C HIS A 220 -3.78 -7.10 -13.49
N SER A 221 -4.07 -5.86 -13.09
CA SER A 221 -3.27 -4.69 -13.44
C SER A 221 -2.02 -4.61 -12.55
N LYS A 222 -0.90 -4.23 -13.16
CA LYS A 222 0.33 -3.88 -12.45
C LYS A 222 0.63 -2.40 -12.65
N VAL A 223 1.35 -1.81 -11.71
CA VAL A 223 1.80 -0.43 -11.80
C VAL A 223 3.26 -0.39 -12.20
N GLU A 224 3.59 0.32 -13.29
CA GLU A 224 4.97 0.58 -13.67
C GLU A 224 5.54 1.72 -12.82
N MET A 225 6.59 1.43 -12.05
CA MET A 225 7.15 2.35 -11.07
C MET A 225 8.66 2.53 -11.27
N ILE A 226 9.14 3.79 -11.18
CA ILE A 226 10.58 4.06 -11.10
C ILE A 226 11.06 3.76 -9.69
N VAL A 227 12.09 2.91 -9.58
CA VAL A 227 12.63 2.44 -8.30
C VAL A 227 14.13 2.66 -8.19
N GLY A 228 14.64 2.69 -6.97
CA GLY A 228 16.05 2.77 -6.67
C GLY A 228 16.80 1.44 -6.90
N ARG A 229 18.13 1.52 -6.85
CA ARG A 229 18.99 0.33 -6.90
C ARG A 229 18.84 -0.53 -5.64
N ASP A 230 18.73 0.15 -4.50
CA ASP A 230 18.77 -0.47 -3.17
C ASP A 230 17.36 -0.81 -2.66
N ARG A 231 16.44 -1.15 -3.60
CA ARG A 231 15.11 -1.61 -3.26
C ARG A 231 15.16 -2.94 -2.50
N LYS A 232 14.17 -3.19 -1.66
CA LYS A 232 14.15 -4.33 -0.74
C LYS A 232 13.42 -5.57 -1.28
N PHE A 233 13.17 -5.65 -2.57
CA PHE A 233 12.53 -6.77 -3.26
C PHE A 233 13.18 -7.09 -4.61
#